data_bd5adde8cf0532f9778b40c8637f0928
#
_entry.id   bd5adde8cf0532f9778b40c8637f0928
#
_cell.length_a   1.000
_cell.length_b   1.000
_cell.length_c   1.000
_cell.angle_alpha   90.00
_cell.angle_beta   90.00
_cell.angle_gamma   90.00
#
_symmetry.space_group_name_H-M   'P 1'
#
loop_
_entity.id
_entity.type
_entity.pdbx_description
1 polymer ?
#
loop_
_entity_poly.entity_id
_entity_poly.type
_entity_poly.pdbx_seq_one_letter_code
_entity_poly.pdbx_strand_id
1 'polypeptide(L)'
;MDSKEKLKELNVLNVIMLVAILIGIVIGIIIQELIGGVAIGMLGGFITRLIYLRKKYKDINPKQGEKTMSQEFFEAVEKFEKKSIKEVENLISNGEEVVLFIGRPTCPYCRRFAPKMNEARQALNKPAIFVNSEDVTQLNEIQSFRQKYGIPTVPGLLVAKGGEARVVCDSSISVEDIIAFVNK
;
A
#
# COMPACT_ATOMS: atom_id res chain seq x y z
N MET A 1 19.71 4.75 -2.96
CA MET A 1 20.43 6.02 -2.78
C MET A 1 21.84 5.71 -2.34
N ASP A 2 22.81 6.01 -3.18
CA ASP A 2 24.21 5.65 -2.98
C ASP A 2 24.82 6.41 -1.78
N SER A 3 25.76 5.78 -1.08
CA SER A 3 26.45 6.34 0.08
C SER A 3 27.12 7.67 -0.24
N LYS A 4 27.61 7.85 -1.47
CA LYS A 4 28.22 9.08 -1.97
C LYS A 4 27.23 10.23 -2.14
N GLU A 5 25.98 9.96 -2.49
CA GLU A 5 24.93 10.99 -2.57
C GLU A 5 24.55 11.51 -1.19
N LYS A 6 24.43 10.63 -0.19
CA LYS A 6 24.17 11.03 1.20
C LYS A 6 25.26 11.94 1.76
N LEU A 7 26.54 11.63 1.46
CA LEU A 7 27.66 12.44 1.92
C LEU A 7 27.66 13.83 1.28
N LYS A 8 27.32 13.90 0.00
CA LYS A 8 27.26 15.16 -0.74
C LYS A 8 26.17 16.08 -0.21
N GLU A 9 25.04 15.51 0.16
CA GLU A 9 23.92 16.23 0.76
C GLU A 9 24.19 16.74 2.18
N LEU A 10 24.84 15.91 2.99
CA LEU A 10 25.25 16.32 4.34
C LEU A 10 26.19 17.52 4.27
N ASN A 11 27.11 17.53 3.30
CA ASN A 11 28.04 18.63 3.07
C ASN A 11 27.30 19.92 2.64
N VAL A 12 26.32 19.84 1.75
CA VAL A 12 25.52 21.01 1.33
C VAL A 12 24.75 21.60 2.51
N LEU A 13 24.12 20.77 3.34
CA LEU A 13 23.39 21.23 4.53
C LEU A 13 24.32 21.89 5.57
N ASN A 14 25.50 21.34 5.76
CA ASN A 14 26.51 21.91 6.67
C ASN A 14 27.02 23.26 6.14
N VAL A 15 27.26 23.40 4.83
CA VAL A 15 27.67 24.66 4.21
C VAL A 15 26.59 25.73 4.39
N ILE A 16 25.32 25.42 4.19
CA ILE A 16 24.21 26.36 4.40
C ILE A 16 24.20 26.86 5.86
N MET A 17 24.38 25.96 6.83
CA MET A 17 24.45 26.36 8.23
C MET A 17 25.63 27.27 8.53
N LEU A 18 26.82 26.95 8.00
CA LEU A 18 28.03 27.79 8.19
C LEU A 18 27.85 29.19 7.61
N VAL A 19 27.30 29.30 6.41
CA VAL A 19 27.02 30.59 5.77
C VAL A 19 26.03 31.42 6.59
N ALA A 20 24.95 30.79 7.11
CA ALA A 20 23.98 31.49 7.93
C ALA A 20 24.58 32.02 9.25
N ILE A 21 25.48 31.23 9.89
CA ILE A 21 26.20 31.65 11.09
C ILE A 21 27.14 32.84 10.78
N LEU A 22 27.88 32.77 9.69
CA LEU A 22 28.77 33.87 9.29
C LEU A 22 27.99 35.19 9.03
N ILE A 23 26.86 35.12 8.37
CA ILE A 23 25.98 36.26 8.16
C ILE A 23 25.49 36.81 9.49
N GLY A 24 25.09 35.95 10.43
CA GLY A 24 24.66 36.34 11.78
C GLY A 24 25.78 37.06 12.58
N ILE A 25 27.03 36.57 12.47
CA ILE A 25 28.20 37.19 13.11
C ILE A 25 28.44 38.60 12.55
N VAL A 26 28.39 38.77 11.21
CA VAL A 26 28.58 40.08 10.57
C VAL A 26 27.49 41.07 11.00
N ILE A 27 26.22 40.61 11.04
CA ILE A 27 25.12 41.46 11.55
C ILE A 27 25.32 41.81 13.04
N GLY A 28 25.75 40.86 13.86
CA GLY A 28 26.01 41.06 15.27
C GLY A 28 27.12 42.07 15.55
N ILE A 29 28.17 42.06 14.71
CA ILE A 29 29.25 43.06 14.82
C ILE A 29 28.73 44.45 14.44
N ILE A 30 27.89 44.61 13.43
CA ILE A 30 27.30 45.87 13.00
C ILE A 30 26.36 46.46 14.07
N ILE A 31 25.59 45.60 14.77
CA ILE A 31 24.62 46.02 15.79
C ILE A 31 25.28 46.14 17.19
N GLN A 32 26.56 45.84 17.33
CA GLN A 32 27.29 45.74 18.59
C GLN A 32 26.73 44.74 19.62
N GLU A 33 25.91 43.77 19.13
CA GLU A 33 25.34 42.68 19.94
C GLU A 33 25.72 41.30 19.34
N LEU A 34 26.93 40.86 19.60
CA LEU A 34 27.46 39.62 19.01
C LEU A 34 26.62 38.37 19.35
N ILE A 35 26.12 38.30 20.58
CA ILE A 35 25.36 37.15 21.07
C ILE A 35 24.00 37.06 20.32
N GLY A 36 23.32 38.20 20.18
CA GLY A 36 22.06 38.27 19.41
C GLY A 36 22.21 37.91 17.95
N GLY A 37 23.28 38.38 17.31
CA GLY A 37 23.57 38.07 15.88
C GLY A 37 23.83 36.58 15.64
N VAL A 38 24.60 35.92 16.52
CA VAL A 38 24.86 34.47 16.41
C VAL A 38 23.56 33.67 16.61
N ALA A 39 22.73 34.03 17.56
CA ALA A 39 21.45 33.36 17.83
C ALA A 39 20.50 33.47 16.63
N ILE A 40 20.40 34.67 16.02
CA ILE A 40 19.59 34.90 14.83
C ILE A 40 20.11 34.06 13.64
N GLY A 41 21.45 34.04 13.44
CA GLY A 41 22.08 33.24 12.38
C GLY A 41 21.80 31.74 12.54
N MET A 42 21.88 31.21 13.76
CA MET A 42 21.56 29.80 14.04
C MET A 42 20.10 29.47 13.78
N LEU A 43 19.16 30.31 14.23
CA LEU A 43 17.74 30.15 13.97
C LEU A 43 17.42 30.20 12.48
N GLY A 44 17.98 31.18 11.75
CA GLY A 44 17.81 31.28 10.30
C GLY A 44 18.33 30.05 9.55
N GLY A 45 19.52 29.60 9.91
CA GLY A 45 20.11 28.37 9.34
C GLY A 45 19.28 27.12 9.63
N PHE A 46 18.74 27.01 10.84
CA PHE A 46 17.88 25.90 11.21
C PHE A 46 16.55 25.88 10.43
N ILE A 47 15.92 27.06 10.30
CA ILE A 47 14.68 27.22 9.52
C ILE A 47 14.92 26.87 8.05
N THR A 48 16.00 27.38 7.46
CA THR A 48 16.35 27.10 6.06
C THR A 48 16.60 25.62 5.85
N ARG A 49 17.28 24.96 6.80
CA ARG A 49 17.49 23.51 6.80
C ARG A 49 16.16 22.74 6.87
N LEU A 50 15.23 23.17 7.73
CA LEU A 50 13.91 22.52 7.82
C LEU A 50 13.11 22.67 6.53
N ILE A 51 13.12 23.85 5.91
CA ILE A 51 12.42 24.09 4.63
C ILE A 51 13.03 23.24 3.52
N TYR A 52 14.36 23.19 3.44
CA TYR A 52 15.07 22.36 2.48
C TYR A 52 14.74 20.86 2.66
N LEU A 53 14.78 20.36 3.89
CA LEU A 53 14.43 18.98 4.20
C LEU A 53 12.96 18.69 3.89
N ARG A 54 12.03 19.60 4.21
CA ARG A 54 10.62 19.46 3.86
C ARG A 54 10.39 19.40 2.35
N LYS A 55 11.02 20.30 1.59
CA LYS A 55 10.91 20.31 0.13
C LYS A 55 11.47 19.01 -0.46
N LYS A 56 12.65 18.60 -0.02
CA LYS A 56 13.29 17.37 -0.47
C LYS A 56 12.50 16.12 -0.09
N TYR A 57 11.98 16.06 1.14
CA TYR A 57 11.12 14.96 1.58
C TYR A 57 9.84 14.86 0.73
N LYS A 58 9.28 16.00 0.33
CA LYS A 58 8.15 16.08 -0.57
C LYS A 58 8.51 15.60 -1.99
N ASP A 59 9.71 15.93 -2.48
CA ASP A 59 10.19 15.50 -3.81
C ASP A 59 10.58 13.99 -3.82
N ILE A 60 11.08 13.47 -2.71
CA ILE A 60 11.38 12.03 -2.55
C ILE A 60 10.12 11.21 -2.27
N ASN A 61 9.11 11.82 -1.64
CA ASN A 61 7.81 11.24 -1.34
C ASN A 61 6.69 12.09 -1.98
N PRO A 62 6.59 12.11 -3.32
CA PRO A 62 5.55 12.88 -4.00
C PRO A 62 4.13 12.43 -3.65
N LYS A 63 4.00 11.38 -2.85
CA LYS A 63 2.79 10.62 -2.56
C LYS A 63 2.16 10.89 -1.18
N GLN A 64 2.33 12.07 -0.62
CA GLN A 64 1.61 12.41 0.63
C GLN A 64 0.09 12.60 0.43
N GLY A 65 -0.41 12.32 -0.79
CA GLY A 65 -1.82 12.19 -1.15
C GLY A 65 -2.13 10.88 -1.87
N GLU A 66 -1.13 10.04 -2.15
CA GLU A 66 -1.31 8.78 -2.84
C GLU A 66 -1.40 7.64 -1.81
N LYS A 67 -2.50 6.92 -1.86
CA LYS A 67 -2.76 5.79 -0.97
C LYS A 67 -1.65 4.74 -1.09
N THR A 68 -1.22 4.19 0.03
CA THR A 68 -0.29 3.07 -0.01
C THR A 68 -1.01 1.83 -0.54
N MET A 69 -0.28 0.90 -1.19
CA MET A 69 -0.85 -0.38 -1.65
C MET A 69 -1.56 -1.16 -0.53
N SER A 70 -1.17 -0.95 0.73
CA SER A 70 -1.87 -1.55 1.87
C SER A 70 -3.20 -0.87 2.14
N GLN A 71 -3.28 0.46 2.05
CA GLN A 71 -4.53 1.20 2.20
C GLN A 71 -5.52 0.85 1.08
N GLU A 72 -5.04 0.79 -0.17
CA GLU A 72 -5.85 0.37 -1.33
C GLU A 72 -6.40 -1.05 -1.16
N PHE A 73 -5.57 -1.97 -0.62
CA PHE A 73 -6.01 -3.34 -0.31
C PHE A 73 -7.16 -3.34 0.69
N PHE A 74 -7.00 -2.65 1.84
CA PHE A 74 -8.03 -2.63 2.87
C PHE A 74 -9.33 -1.97 2.39
N GLU A 75 -9.23 -0.85 1.68
CA GLU A 75 -10.39 -0.17 1.09
C GLU A 75 -11.13 -1.03 0.05
N ALA A 76 -10.38 -1.83 -0.72
CA ALA A 76 -10.96 -2.75 -1.68
C ALA A 76 -11.70 -3.89 -0.98
N VAL A 77 -11.04 -4.57 -0.03
CA VAL A 77 -11.63 -5.73 0.66
C VAL A 77 -12.74 -5.36 1.64
N GLU A 78 -12.81 -4.10 2.08
CA GLU A 78 -13.90 -3.58 2.90
C GLU A 78 -15.23 -3.58 2.14
N LYS A 79 -15.18 -3.51 0.80
CA LYS A 79 -16.34 -3.56 -0.09
C LYS A 79 -16.84 -4.98 -0.39
N PHE A 80 -16.09 -6.00 0.03
CA PHE A 80 -16.45 -7.39 -0.20
C PHE A 80 -17.22 -7.96 0.98
N GLU A 81 -18.07 -8.93 0.69
CA GLU A 81 -18.72 -9.70 1.75
C GLU A 81 -17.69 -10.52 2.53
N LYS A 82 -17.83 -10.51 3.83
CA LYS A 82 -16.98 -11.32 4.72
C LYS A 82 -17.78 -12.55 5.14
N LYS A 83 -17.29 -13.72 4.72
CA LYS A 83 -17.88 -15.01 5.09
C LYS A 83 -16.78 -15.95 5.58
N SER A 84 -17.12 -16.87 6.44
CA SER A 84 -16.23 -17.97 6.79
C SER A 84 -16.05 -18.91 5.59
N ILE A 85 -14.97 -19.66 5.58
CA ILE A 85 -14.72 -20.61 4.50
C ILE A 85 -15.79 -21.71 4.43
N LYS A 86 -16.38 -22.10 5.60
CA LYS A 86 -17.48 -23.06 5.66
C LYS A 86 -18.76 -22.52 5.00
N GLU A 87 -19.08 -21.25 5.22
CA GLU A 87 -20.21 -20.62 4.55
C GLU A 87 -20.01 -20.58 3.03
N VAL A 88 -18.79 -20.24 2.57
CA VAL A 88 -18.45 -20.27 1.15
C VAL A 88 -18.62 -21.68 0.57
N GLU A 89 -18.14 -22.69 1.27
CA GLU A 89 -18.26 -24.08 0.83
C GLU A 89 -19.72 -24.55 0.76
N ASN A 90 -20.55 -24.12 1.69
CA ASN A 90 -21.99 -24.39 1.67
C ASN A 90 -22.68 -23.75 0.46
N LEU A 91 -22.36 -22.47 0.15
CA LEU A 91 -22.89 -21.79 -1.03
C LEU A 91 -22.54 -22.55 -2.32
N ILE A 92 -21.27 -22.96 -2.46
CA ILE A 92 -20.82 -23.74 -3.61
C ILE A 92 -21.56 -25.09 -3.69
N SER A 93 -21.71 -25.77 -2.56
CA SER A 93 -22.39 -27.07 -2.50
C SER A 93 -23.88 -26.98 -2.82
N ASN A 94 -24.52 -25.85 -2.53
CA ASN A 94 -25.90 -25.55 -2.87
C ASN A 94 -26.05 -25.16 -4.35
N GLY A 95 -24.96 -25.05 -5.12
CA GLY A 95 -24.98 -24.65 -6.53
C GLY A 95 -25.14 -23.13 -6.74
N GLU A 96 -24.98 -22.32 -5.68
CA GLU A 96 -25.08 -20.89 -5.78
C GLU A 96 -23.88 -20.29 -6.55
N GLU A 97 -24.11 -19.13 -7.17
CA GLU A 97 -23.01 -18.41 -7.83
C GLU A 97 -22.13 -17.73 -6.78
N VAL A 98 -20.86 -18.08 -6.76
CA VAL A 98 -19.86 -17.57 -5.80
C VAL A 98 -18.69 -16.96 -6.55
N VAL A 99 -18.34 -15.71 -6.20
CA VAL A 99 -17.11 -15.06 -6.60
C VAL A 99 -16.28 -14.82 -5.34
N LEU A 100 -15.21 -15.59 -5.19
CA LEU A 100 -14.37 -15.57 -3.99
C LEU A 100 -12.97 -15.05 -4.31
N PHE A 101 -12.55 -14.04 -3.58
CA PHE A 101 -11.15 -13.62 -3.47
C PHE A 101 -10.57 -14.15 -2.16
N ILE A 102 -9.58 -15.03 -2.26
CA ILE A 102 -8.80 -15.50 -1.12
C ILE A 102 -7.40 -14.88 -1.17
N GLY A 103 -7.02 -14.19 -0.10
CA GLY A 103 -5.78 -13.42 -0.06
C GLY A 103 -5.45 -12.91 1.33
N ARG A 104 -4.38 -12.12 1.45
CA ARG A 104 -3.91 -11.59 2.74
C ARG A 104 -3.22 -10.24 2.59
N PRO A 105 -3.30 -9.36 3.60
CA PRO A 105 -2.70 -8.02 3.55
C PRO A 105 -1.17 -8.03 3.53
N THR A 106 -0.54 -9.07 4.06
CA THR A 106 0.92 -9.23 4.10
C THR A 106 1.52 -9.59 2.74
N CYS A 107 0.71 -10.13 1.81
CA CYS A 107 1.15 -10.53 0.48
C CYS A 107 1.16 -9.35 -0.51
N PRO A 108 2.32 -8.96 -1.09
CA PRO A 108 2.40 -7.86 -2.04
C PRO A 108 1.59 -8.10 -3.33
N TYR A 109 1.45 -9.35 -3.73
CA TYR A 109 0.64 -9.76 -4.89
C TYR A 109 -0.86 -9.58 -4.62
N CYS A 110 -1.32 -9.91 -3.40
CA CYS A 110 -2.71 -9.69 -2.98
C CYS A 110 -3.05 -8.20 -2.93
N ARG A 111 -2.11 -7.37 -2.46
CA ARG A 111 -2.29 -5.91 -2.41
C ARG A 111 -2.46 -5.29 -3.80
N ARG A 112 -1.79 -5.82 -4.82
CA ARG A 112 -1.95 -5.39 -6.22
C ARG A 112 -3.23 -5.92 -6.85
N PHE A 113 -3.68 -7.10 -6.44
CA PHE A 113 -4.86 -7.75 -7.01
C PHE A 113 -6.18 -7.18 -6.46
N ALA A 114 -6.27 -6.88 -5.17
CA ALA A 114 -7.51 -6.47 -4.51
C ALA A 114 -8.20 -5.24 -5.14
N PRO A 115 -7.49 -4.15 -5.49
CA PRO A 115 -8.10 -3.02 -6.19
C PRO A 115 -8.70 -3.40 -7.54
N LYS A 116 -7.99 -4.21 -8.35
CA LYS A 116 -8.47 -4.68 -9.65
C LYS A 116 -9.73 -5.54 -9.50
N MET A 117 -9.74 -6.42 -8.50
CA MET A 117 -10.90 -7.26 -8.21
C MET A 117 -12.11 -6.42 -7.77
N ASN A 118 -11.88 -5.35 -6.99
CA ASN A 118 -12.96 -4.44 -6.61
C ASN A 118 -13.52 -3.66 -7.81
N GLU A 119 -12.67 -3.23 -8.73
CA GLU A 119 -13.07 -2.59 -9.98
C GLU A 119 -13.90 -3.55 -10.85
N ALA A 120 -13.42 -4.76 -11.05
CA ALA A 120 -14.14 -5.80 -11.80
C ALA A 120 -15.52 -6.11 -11.17
N ARG A 121 -15.58 -6.23 -9.83
CA ARG A 121 -16.83 -6.45 -9.10
C ARG A 121 -17.85 -5.33 -9.34
N GLN A 122 -17.38 -4.07 -9.33
CA GLN A 122 -18.25 -2.91 -9.60
C GLN A 122 -18.79 -2.95 -11.03
N ALA A 123 -17.93 -3.23 -12.02
CA ALA A 123 -18.31 -3.32 -13.41
C ALA A 123 -19.32 -4.47 -13.69
N LEU A 124 -19.18 -5.58 -12.96
CA LEU A 124 -20.08 -6.73 -13.06
C LEU A 124 -21.39 -6.56 -12.29
N ASN A 125 -21.45 -5.59 -11.36
CA ASN A 125 -22.52 -5.44 -10.38
C ASN A 125 -22.84 -6.75 -9.62
N LYS A 126 -21.80 -7.52 -9.31
CA LYS A 126 -21.88 -8.79 -8.58
C LYS A 126 -21.22 -8.68 -7.21
N PRO A 127 -21.80 -9.31 -6.18
CA PRO A 127 -21.15 -9.43 -4.90
C PRO A 127 -19.88 -10.28 -5.05
N ALA A 128 -18.84 -9.94 -4.29
CA ALA A 128 -17.64 -10.76 -4.16
C ALA A 128 -17.36 -10.99 -2.68
N ILE A 129 -16.93 -12.20 -2.36
CA ILE A 129 -16.60 -12.61 -1.00
C ILE A 129 -15.08 -12.49 -0.83
N PHE A 130 -14.64 -12.01 0.32
CA PHE A 130 -13.23 -12.01 0.71
C PHE A 130 -12.99 -12.93 1.90
N VAL A 131 -12.01 -13.81 1.76
CA VAL A 131 -11.50 -14.65 2.84
C VAL A 131 -10.02 -14.32 3.07
N ASN A 132 -9.69 -13.95 4.32
CA ASN A 132 -8.30 -13.75 4.71
C ASN A 132 -7.61 -15.10 4.91
N SER A 133 -6.63 -15.40 4.05
CA SER A 133 -5.88 -16.66 4.11
C SER A 133 -4.96 -16.80 5.34
N GLU A 134 -4.82 -15.75 6.16
CA GLU A 134 -4.09 -15.74 7.43
C GLU A 134 -5.03 -15.78 8.65
N ASP A 135 -6.32 -16.00 8.46
CA ASP A 135 -7.25 -16.08 9.57
C ASP A 135 -6.99 -17.36 10.39
N VAL A 136 -6.38 -17.13 11.56
CA VAL A 136 -5.98 -18.22 12.47
C VAL A 136 -7.17 -18.98 13.05
N THR A 137 -8.37 -18.39 13.06
CA THR A 137 -9.58 -19.02 13.60
C THR A 137 -10.13 -20.11 12.70
N GLN A 138 -9.77 -20.13 11.41
CA GLN A 138 -10.22 -21.08 10.41
C GLN A 138 -9.08 -21.56 9.49
N LEU A 139 -7.83 -21.55 9.98
CA LEU A 139 -6.66 -21.83 9.15
C LEU A 139 -6.68 -23.24 8.52
N ASN A 140 -7.09 -24.25 9.28
CA ASN A 140 -7.15 -25.63 8.80
C ASN A 140 -8.24 -25.79 7.74
N GLU A 141 -9.39 -25.18 7.93
CA GLU A 141 -10.50 -25.19 6.97
C GLU A 141 -10.10 -24.47 5.68
N ILE A 142 -9.40 -23.34 5.79
CA ILE A 142 -8.87 -22.60 4.63
C ILE A 142 -7.87 -23.47 3.86
N GLN A 143 -6.97 -24.17 4.54
CA GLN A 143 -6.01 -25.06 3.89
C GLN A 143 -6.70 -26.21 3.17
N SER A 144 -7.66 -26.87 3.82
CA SER A 144 -8.45 -27.95 3.22
C SER A 144 -9.24 -27.47 2.00
N PHE A 145 -9.87 -26.32 2.10
CA PHE A 145 -10.60 -25.67 0.99
C PHE A 145 -9.68 -25.38 -0.20
N ARG A 146 -8.51 -24.78 0.07
CA ARG A 146 -7.52 -24.47 -0.97
C ARG A 146 -7.03 -25.75 -1.68
N GLN A 147 -6.80 -26.81 -0.93
CA GLN A 147 -6.41 -28.10 -1.48
C GLN A 147 -7.53 -28.70 -2.35
N LYS A 148 -8.77 -28.69 -1.84
CA LYS A 148 -9.94 -29.22 -2.53
C LYS A 148 -10.20 -28.52 -3.87
N TYR A 149 -10.09 -27.21 -3.92
CA TYR A 149 -10.39 -26.39 -5.10
C TYR A 149 -9.16 -26.02 -5.93
N GLY A 150 -7.99 -26.54 -5.62
CA GLY A 150 -6.77 -26.28 -6.41
C GLY A 150 -6.27 -24.84 -6.38
N ILE A 151 -6.22 -24.23 -5.18
CA ILE A 151 -5.70 -22.87 -4.96
C ILE A 151 -4.29 -22.95 -4.34
N PRO A 152 -3.23 -23.10 -5.14
CA PRO A 152 -1.88 -23.31 -4.61
C PRO A 152 -1.28 -22.06 -3.97
N THR A 153 -1.61 -20.88 -4.49
CA THR A 153 -1.04 -19.61 -4.06
C THR A 153 -2.12 -18.54 -3.84
N VAL A 154 -1.74 -17.43 -3.19
CA VAL A 154 -2.58 -16.23 -3.09
C VAL A 154 -1.90 -15.07 -3.85
N PRO A 155 -2.68 -14.21 -4.52
CA PRO A 155 -4.14 -14.15 -4.56
C PRO A 155 -4.75 -15.33 -5.32
N GLY A 156 -5.88 -15.83 -4.81
CA GLY A 156 -6.71 -16.81 -5.51
C GLY A 156 -8.08 -16.21 -5.82
N LEU A 157 -8.49 -16.23 -7.07
CA LEU A 157 -9.85 -15.93 -7.49
C LEU A 157 -10.53 -17.25 -7.85
N LEU A 158 -11.59 -17.58 -7.13
CA LEU A 158 -12.44 -18.71 -7.42
C LEU A 158 -13.82 -18.21 -7.85
N VAL A 159 -14.31 -18.78 -8.93
CA VAL A 159 -15.69 -18.57 -9.40
C VAL A 159 -16.37 -19.92 -9.43
N ALA A 160 -17.47 -20.06 -8.70
CA ALA A 160 -18.29 -21.26 -8.71
C ALA A 160 -19.69 -20.94 -9.24
N LYS A 161 -20.25 -21.86 -10.02
CA LYS A 161 -21.61 -21.78 -10.54
C LYS A 161 -22.13 -23.18 -10.85
N GLY A 162 -23.34 -23.47 -10.37
CA GLY A 162 -23.97 -24.77 -10.59
C GLY A 162 -23.17 -25.96 -10.02
N GLY A 163 -22.38 -25.75 -8.96
CA GLY A 163 -21.53 -26.76 -8.34
C GLY A 163 -20.15 -26.92 -8.98
N GLU A 164 -19.90 -26.32 -10.13
CA GLU A 164 -18.57 -26.30 -10.76
C GLU A 164 -17.76 -25.10 -10.30
N ALA A 165 -16.48 -25.27 -10.03
CA ALA A 165 -15.59 -24.20 -9.59
C ALA A 165 -14.38 -24.07 -10.52
N ARG A 166 -14.02 -22.83 -10.82
CA ARG A 166 -12.84 -22.47 -11.60
C ARG A 166 -11.96 -21.54 -10.77
N VAL A 167 -10.66 -21.65 -10.95
CA VAL A 167 -9.68 -20.91 -10.15
C VAL A 167 -8.63 -20.27 -11.05
N VAL A 168 -8.21 -19.06 -10.70
CA VAL A 168 -7.02 -18.41 -11.22
C VAL A 168 -6.20 -17.82 -10.07
N CYS A 169 -4.88 -18.06 -10.09
CA CYS A 169 -3.93 -17.59 -9.07
C CYS A 169 -2.86 -16.70 -9.74
N ASP A 170 -3.31 -15.66 -10.43
CA ASP A 170 -2.44 -14.73 -11.13
C ASP A 170 -2.75 -13.28 -10.73
N SER A 171 -1.79 -12.63 -10.08
CA SER A 171 -1.92 -11.22 -9.67
C SER A 171 -1.70 -10.23 -10.82
N SER A 172 -1.19 -10.68 -11.97
CA SER A 172 -0.93 -9.84 -13.14
C SER A 172 -2.16 -9.67 -14.03
N ILE A 173 -3.15 -10.56 -13.90
CA ILE A 173 -4.42 -10.52 -14.64
C ILE A 173 -5.04 -9.11 -14.67
N SER A 174 -5.53 -8.69 -15.84
CA SER A 174 -6.18 -7.39 -16.01
C SER A 174 -7.60 -7.37 -15.44
N VAL A 175 -8.18 -6.19 -15.30
CA VAL A 175 -9.59 -6.03 -14.87
C VAL A 175 -10.53 -6.68 -15.85
N GLU A 176 -10.27 -6.49 -17.14
CA GLU A 176 -11.05 -7.06 -18.26
C GLU A 176 -11.02 -8.59 -18.23
N ASP A 177 -9.83 -9.17 -17.97
CA ASP A 177 -9.68 -10.62 -17.89
C ASP A 177 -10.35 -11.20 -16.64
N ILE A 178 -10.35 -10.46 -15.50
CA ILE A 178 -11.13 -10.82 -14.32
C ILE A 178 -12.63 -10.85 -14.66
N ILE A 179 -13.14 -9.81 -15.34
CA ILE A 179 -14.53 -9.73 -15.76
C ILE A 179 -14.88 -10.90 -16.70
N ALA A 180 -14.03 -11.18 -17.67
CA ALA A 180 -14.20 -12.31 -18.59
C ALA A 180 -14.18 -13.66 -17.86
N PHE A 181 -13.31 -13.80 -16.85
CA PHE A 181 -13.22 -15.01 -16.04
C PHE A 181 -14.46 -15.24 -15.19
N VAL A 182 -15.04 -14.18 -14.61
CA VAL A 182 -16.27 -14.28 -13.80
C VAL A 182 -17.49 -14.59 -14.65
N ASN A 183 -17.56 -14.11 -15.88
CA ASN A 183 -18.72 -14.31 -16.77
C ASN A 183 -18.72 -15.64 -17.56
N LYS A 184 -17.62 -16.34 -17.56
CA LYS A 184 -17.54 -17.69 -18.18
C LYS A 184 -18.35 -18.71 -17.41
#